data_1c6fe400d1a9bc71b25d0b8e37cd09fe
#
_entry.id   1c6fe400d1a9bc71b25d0b8e37cd09fe
#
_cell.length_a   1.000
_cell.length_b   1.000
_cell.length_c   1.000
_cell.angle_alpha   90.00
_cell.angle_beta   90.00
_cell.angle_gamma   90.00
#
_symmetry.space_group_name_H-M   'P 1'
#
loop_
_entity.id
_entity.type
_entity.pdbx_description
1 polymer ?
#
loop_
_entity_poly.entity_id
_entity_poly.type
_entity_poly.pdbx_seq_one_letter_code
_entity_poly.pdbx_strand_id
1 'polypeptide(L)'
;MKRVVDCDTIDIAIGGNTERVRLIGINTPETKHPTKGVECFGPEANAYTEQLLPTGTKLRVERDIEARDKYGRLLLYVYIENSNVFVNLDLVLQGYARPMVFEPNTAHKADFAQAATQAELRNVGLWQACR
;
A
#
# COMPACT_ATOMS: atom_id res chain seq x y z
N MET A 1 6.12 -5.39 11.81
CA MET A 1 5.93 -3.99 11.34
C MET A 1 6.59 -3.06 12.34
N LYS A 2 7.43 -2.18 11.87
CA LYS A 2 8.13 -1.21 12.71
C LYS A 2 7.44 0.14 12.73
N ARG A 3 7.16 0.71 11.56
CA ARG A 3 6.43 1.97 11.47
C ARG A 3 5.90 2.19 10.05
N VAL A 4 4.85 2.99 9.96
CA VAL A 4 4.34 3.49 8.69
C VAL A 4 5.09 4.77 8.34
N VAL A 5 5.76 4.79 7.20
CA VAL A 5 6.51 5.96 6.71
C VAL A 5 5.58 6.88 5.92
N ASP A 6 4.78 6.29 5.04
CA ASP A 6 3.71 6.95 4.29
C ASP A 6 2.65 5.88 3.98
N CYS A 7 1.56 6.26 3.35
CA CYS A 7 0.41 5.37 3.10
C CYS A 7 0.81 4.05 2.44
N ASP A 8 1.79 4.09 1.54
CA ASP A 8 2.24 2.93 0.76
C ASP A 8 3.69 2.52 1.04
N THR A 9 4.28 3.05 2.12
CA THR A 9 5.68 2.78 2.47
C THR A 9 5.77 2.51 3.97
N ILE A 10 6.32 1.36 4.32
CA ILE A 10 6.46 0.94 5.71
C ILE A 10 7.88 0.45 5.98
N ASP A 11 8.30 0.52 7.24
CA ASP A 11 9.53 -0.12 7.69
C ASP A 11 9.17 -1.40 8.44
N ILE A 12 9.84 -2.50 8.10
CA ILE A 12 9.61 -3.80 8.71
C ILE A 12 10.91 -4.40 9.23
N ALA A 13 10.79 -5.29 10.20
CA ALA A 13 11.90 -6.13 10.64
C ALA A 13 11.86 -7.45 9.89
N ILE A 14 12.93 -7.78 9.20
CA ILE A 14 13.05 -9.03 8.47
C ILE A 14 14.49 -9.55 8.56
N GLY A 15 14.65 -10.80 8.95
CA GLY A 15 15.97 -11.41 9.08
C GLY A 15 16.92 -10.67 10.01
N GLY A 16 16.41 -10.03 11.06
CA GLY A 16 17.21 -9.25 12.01
C GLY A 16 17.54 -7.82 11.56
N ASN A 17 17.14 -7.44 10.36
CA ASN A 17 17.38 -6.09 9.80
C ASN A 17 16.07 -5.32 9.68
N THR A 18 16.17 -3.98 9.66
CA THR A 18 15.06 -3.12 9.31
C THR A 18 15.14 -2.80 7.82
N GLU A 19 14.07 -3.08 7.10
CA GLU A 19 13.98 -2.84 5.66
C GLU A 19 12.84 -1.88 5.36
N ARG A 20 13.07 -0.97 4.43
CA ARG A 20 12.01 -0.12 3.90
C ARG A 20 11.30 -0.83 2.76
N VAL A 21 9.97 -0.86 2.82
CA VAL A 21 9.11 -1.58 1.89
C VAL A 21 8.18 -0.62 1.19
N ARG A 22 8.15 -0.67 -0.13
CA ARG A 22 7.12 -0.04 -0.96
C ARG A 22 6.06 -1.10 -1.27
N LEU A 23 4.84 -0.83 -0.86
CA LEU A 23 3.70 -1.69 -1.20
C LEU A 23 3.43 -1.55 -2.69
N ILE A 24 3.58 -2.62 -3.44
CA ILE A 24 3.48 -2.55 -4.91
C ILE A 24 2.09 -2.88 -5.43
N GLY A 25 1.88 -2.53 -6.70
CA GLY A 25 0.59 -2.72 -7.38
C GLY A 25 -0.40 -1.61 -7.12
N ILE A 26 -0.08 -0.68 -6.23
CA ILE A 26 -0.97 0.40 -5.82
C ILE A 26 -0.23 1.73 -5.75
N ASN A 27 -1.02 2.80 -5.79
CA ASN A 27 -0.53 4.16 -5.54
C ASN A 27 -1.52 4.86 -4.62
N THR A 28 -1.01 5.39 -3.50
CA THR A 28 -1.82 6.14 -2.54
C THR A 28 -1.69 7.63 -2.78
N PRO A 29 -2.67 8.45 -2.31
CA PRO A 29 -2.52 9.90 -2.39
C PRO A 29 -1.28 10.37 -1.62
N GLU A 30 -0.55 11.30 -2.21
CA GLU A 30 0.73 11.79 -1.68
C GLU A 30 0.53 12.66 -0.44
N THR A 31 1.34 12.46 0.59
CA THR A 31 1.30 13.28 1.81
C THR A 31 2.62 13.99 2.09
N LYS A 32 3.73 13.53 1.51
CA LYS A 32 5.08 14.00 1.85
C LYS A 32 5.91 14.41 0.65
N HIS A 33 5.28 14.62 -0.51
CA HIS A 33 6.01 15.03 -1.70
C HIS A 33 6.49 16.47 -1.54
N PRO A 34 7.79 16.75 -1.75
CA PRO A 34 8.34 18.08 -1.50
C PRO A 34 7.77 19.19 -2.39
N THR A 35 7.27 18.88 -3.59
CA THR A 35 6.77 19.88 -4.53
C THR A 35 5.27 19.80 -4.80
N LYS A 36 4.65 18.63 -4.59
CA LYS A 36 3.22 18.44 -4.87
C LYS A 36 2.32 18.77 -3.70
N GLY A 37 2.88 18.81 -2.47
CA GLY A 37 2.10 18.97 -1.26
C GLY A 37 1.23 17.76 -0.97
N VAL A 38 0.16 17.99 -0.18
CA VAL A 38 -0.75 16.92 0.26
C VAL A 38 -1.86 16.77 -0.77
N GLU A 39 -2.01 15.56 -1.31
CA GLU A 39 -3.07 15.26 -2.26
C GLU A 39 -4.39 14.94 -1.53
N CYS A 40 -5.50 15.06 -2.26
CA CYS A 40 -6.83 14.71 -1.75
C CYS A 40 -6.83 13.30 -1.18
N PHE A 41 -7.36 13.14 0.02
CA PHE A 41 -7.46 11.88 0.76
C PHE A 41 -6.12 11.33 1.28
N GLY A 42 -5.03 12.08 1.16
CA GLY A 42 -3.70 11.68 1.64
C GLY A 42 -3.67 11.43 3.15
N PRO A 43 -4.08 12.41 3.98
CA PRO A 43 -4.09 12.21 5.44
C PRO A 43 -4.98 11.06 5.88
N GLU A 44 -6.13 10.88 5.25
CA GLU A 44 -7.07 9.80 5.55
C GLU A 44 -6.47 8.44 5.21
N ALA A 45 -5.80 8.32 4.06
CA ALA A 45 -5.14 7.09 3.64
C ALA A 45 -3.98 6.74 4.58
N ASN A 46 -3.19 7.74 4.98
CA ASN A 46 -2.09 7.53 5.92
C ASN A 46 -2.61 7.04 7.27
N ALA A 47 -3.66 7.67 7.79
CA ALA A 47 -4.29 7.26 9.05
C ALA A 47 -4.83 5.83 8.97
N TYR A 48 -5.43 5.46 7.84
CA TYR A 48 -5.93 4.11 7.65
C TYR A 48 -4.80 3.07 7.67
N THR A 49 -3.70 3.34 6.98
CA THR A 49 -2.54 2.43 6.99
C THR A 49 -1.98 2.28 8.40
N GLU A 50 -1.87 3.36 9.15
CA GLU A 50 -1.40 3.32 10.53
C GLU A 50 -2.34 2.51 11.43
N GLN A 51 -3.64 2.64 11.23
CA GLN A 51 -4.65 1.89 11.98
C GLN A 51 -4.62 0.40 11.64
N LEU A 52 -4.42 0.08 10.36
CA LEU A 52 -4.38 -1.30 9.86
C LEU A 52 -3.11 -2.02 10.31
N LEU A 53 -2.01 -1.29 10.43
CA LEU A 53 -0.69 -1.83 10.73
C LEU A 53 -0.07 -1.15 11.97
N PRO A 54 -0.62 -1.42 13.18
CA PRO A 54 0.04 -0.94 14.39
C PRO A 54 1.45 -1.54 14.53
N THR A 55 2.34 -0.80 15.18
CA THR A 55 3.70 -1.30 15.47
C THR A 55 3.63 -2.66 16.16
N GLY A 56 4.44 -3.59 15.69
CA GLY A 56 4.47 -4.96 16.22
C GLY A 56 3.58 -5.95 15.49
N THR A 57 2.76 -5.48 14.53
CA THR A 57 1.95 -6.38 13.70
C THR A 57 2.84 -7.37 12.97
N LYS A 58 2.53 -8.65 13.07
CA LYS A 58 3.25 -9.70 12.34
C LYS A 58 2.75 -9.78 10.91
N LEU A 59 3.69 -9.77 9.97
CA LEU A 59 3.40 -9.73 8.56
C LEU A 59 3.92 -10.97 7.85
N ARG A 60 3.20 -11.39 6.83
CA ARG A 60 3.68 -12.32 5.82
C ARG A 60 3.89 -11.49 4.55
N VAL A 61 5.03 -11.68 3.90
CA VAL A 61 5.39 -10.89 2.72
C VAL A 61 5.60 -11.81 1.52
N GLU A 62 5.32 -11.27 0.33
CA GLU A 62 5.46 -11.99 -0.93
C GLU A 62 6.14 -11.06 -1.92
N ARG A 63 7.19 -11.53 -2.58
CA ARG A 63 7.80 -10.75 -3.66
C ARG A 63 7.27 -11.22 -5.01
N ASP A 64 7.41 -10.34 -5.98
CA ASP A 64 7.18 -10.64 -7.37
C ASP A 64 8.53 -10.84 -8.07
N ILE A 65 8.67 -10.49 -9.34
CA ILE A 65 9.88 -10.74 -10.12
C ILE A 65 11.04 -9.87 -9.67
N GLU A 66 10.84 -8.55 -9.56
CA GLU A 66 11.85 -7.60 -9.15
C GLU A 66 11.73 -7.33 -7.65
N ALA A 67 12.80 -7.57 -6.91
CA ALA A 67 12.77 -7.52 -5.44
C ALA A 67 12.93 -6.12 -4.86
N ARG A 68 13.66 -5.24 -5.55
CA ARG A 68 13.97 -3.89 -5.05
C ARG A 68 13.83 -2.85 -6.15
N ASP A 69 13.50 -1.61 -5.76
CA ASP A 69 13.49 -0.49 -6.69
C ASP A 69 14.87 0.18 -6.75
N LYS A 70 14.98 1.25 -7.54
CA LYS A 70 16.25 1.98 -7.71
C LYS A 70 16.71 2.68 -6.43
N TYR A 71 15.83 2.84 -5.44
CA TYR A 71 16.17 3.44 -4.15
C TYR A 71 16.51 2.40 -3.09
N GLY A 72 16.54 1.12 -3.45
CA GLY A 72 16.84 0.03 -2.53
C GLY A 72 15.68 -0.45 -1.68
N ARG A 73 14.47 0.07 -1.89
CA ARG A 73 13.29 -0.38 -1.15
C ARG A 73 12.86 -1.74 -1.64
N LEU A 74 12.46 -2.62 -0.70
CA LEU A 74 11.84 -3.89 -1.06
C LEU A 74 10.47 -3.64 -1.69
N LEU A 75 10.18 -4.35 -2.76
CA LEU A 75 8.91 -4.28 -3.47
C LEU A 75 8.09 -5.51 -3.10
N LEU A 76 7.08 -5.33 -2.25
CA LEU A 76 6.38 -6.46 -1.63
C LEU A 76 4.86 -6.31 -1.68
N TYR A 77 4.22 -7.48 -1.75
CA TYR A 77 2.83 -7.65 -1.34
C TYR A 77 2.84 -8.05 0.13
N VAL A 78 2.00 -7.42 0.94
CA VAL A 78 2.02 -7.56 2.39
C VAL A 78 0.69 -8.08 2.90
N TYR A 79 0.75 -9.10 3.77
CA TYR A 79 -0.41 -9.71 4.40
C TYR A 79 -0.24 -9.63 5.91
N ILE A 80 -1.32 -9.37 6.64
CA ILE A 80 -1.34 -9.46 8.09
C ILE A 80 -1.45 -10.93 8.45
N GLU A 81 -0.48 -11.46 9.19
CA GLU A 81 -0.38 -12.91 9.42
C GLU A 81 -1.62 -13.50 10.10
N ASN A 82 -2.10 -12.87 11.16
CA ASN A 82 -3.20 -13.42 11.95
C ASN A 82 -4.56 -13.39 11.24
N SER A 83 -4.85 -12.31 10.51
CA SER A 83 -6.14 -12.12 9.85
C SER A 83 -6.11 -12.49 8.38
N ASN A 84 -4.92 -12.68 7.82
CA ASN A 84 -4.69 -12.94 6.40
C ASN A 84 -5.19 -11.80 5.48
N VAL A 85 -5.31 -10.59 6.01
CA VAL A 85 -5.69 -9.41 5.22
C VAL A 85 -4.56 -9.07 4.26
N PHE A 86 -4.89 -8.98 2.97
CA PHE A 86 -3.95 -8.54 1.93
C PHE A 86 -3.95 -7.01 1.92
N VAL A 87 -2.94 -6.41 2.55
CA VAL A 87 -2.90 -4.96 2.81
C VAL A 87 -2.97 -4.14 1.53
N ASN A 88 -2.16 -4.48 0.51
CA ASN A 88 -2.17 -3.78 -0.78
C ASN A 88 -3.57 -3.76 -1.40
N LEU A 89 -4.22 -4.91 -1.42
CA LEU A 89 -5.57 -5.05 -1.98
C LEU A 89 -6.62 -4.33 -1.14
N ASP A 90 -6.51 -4.43 0.17
CA ASP A 90 -7.45 -3.79 1.10
C ASP A 90 -7.45 -2.27 0.92
N LEU A 91 -6.27 -1.67 0.75
CA LEU A 91 -6.17 -0.23 0.51
C LEU A 91 -6.94 0.19 -0.74
N VAL A 92 -6.87 -0.59 -1.81
CA VAL A 92 -7.63 -0.32 -3.04
C VAL A 92 -9.12 -0.54 -2.82
N LEU A 93 -9.48 -1.66 -2.21
CA LEU A 93 -10.88 -2.05 -2.02
C LEU A 93 -11.64 -1.07 -1.13
N GLN A 94 -10.98 -0.50 -0.12
CA GLN A 94 -11.58 0.46 0.80
C GLN A 94 -11.49 1.91 0.29
N GLY A 95 -10.90 2.13 -0.89
CA GLY A 95 -10.86 3.45 -1.52
C GLY A 95 -9.74 4.36 -1.04
N TYR A 96 -8.64 3.80 -0.51
CA TYR A 96 -7.48 4.59 -0.06
C TYR A 96 -6.35 4.60 -1.07
N ALA A 97 -6.43 3.79 -2.12
CA ALA A 97 -5.40 3.69 -3.14
C ALA A 97 -6.01 3.40 -4.51
N ARG A 98 -5.28 3.73 -5.55
CA ARG A 98 -5.58 3.32 -6.93
C ARG A 98 -4.62 2.23 -7.36
N PRO A 99 -5.00 1.37 -8.32
CA PRO A 99 -4.04 0.45 -8.90
C PRO A 99 -2.93 1.20 -9.63
N MET A 100 -1.73 0.65 -9.57
CA MET A 100 -0.60 1.15 -10.34
C MET A 100 0.24 -0.04 -10.80
N VAL A 101 0.53 -0.12 -12.09
CA VAL A 101 1.30 -1.23 -12.64
C VAL A 101 2.79 -0.95 -12.48
N PHE A 102 3.50 -1.89 -11.86
CA PHE A 102 4.95 -1.84 -11.65
C PHE A 102 5.61 -2.96 -12.45
N GLU A 103 5.83 -2.75 -13.74
CA GLU A 103 6.51 -3.75 -14.56
C GLU A 103 7.90 -4.05 -14.00
N PRO A 104 8.35 -5.32 -13.92
CA PRO A 104 7.66 -6.55 -14.34
C PRO A 104 6.77 -7.17 -13.26
N ASN A 105 6.50 -6.48 -12.16
CA ASN A 105 5.78 -6.99 -10.99
C ASN A 105 4.27 -6.86 -11.19
N THR A 106 3.66 -7.81 -11.89
CA THR A 106 2.25 -7.72 -12.30
C THR A 106 1.39 -8.90 -11.83
N ALA A 107 1.86 -9.68 -10.85
CA ALA A 107 1.17 -10.90 -10.43
C ALA A 107 -0.28 -10.67 -9.96
N HIS A 108 -0.57 -9.52 -9.33
CA HIS A 108 -1.90 -9.20 -8.81
C HIS A 108 -2.60 -8.08 -9.58
N LYS A 109 -2.13 -7.77 -10.79
CA LYS A 109 -2.67 -6.66 -11.58
C LYS A 109 -4.19 -6.73 -11.76
N ALA A 110 -4.72 -7.91 -12.10
CA ALA A 110 -6.15 -8.10 -12.31
C ALA A 110 -6.95 -7.94 -11.01
N ASP A 111 -6.41 -8.42 -9.89
CA ASP A 111 -7.05 -8.30 -8.59
C ASP A 111 -7.21 -6.84 -8.17
N PHE A 112 -6.16 -6.06 -8.37
CA PHE A 112 -6.20 -4.63 -8.03
C PHE A 112 -7.17 -3.86 -8.92
N ALA A 113 -7.20 -4.16 -10.21
CA ALA A 113 -8.15 -3.53 -11.14
C ALA A 113 -9.60 -3.82 -10.74
N GLN A 114 -9.90 -5.06 -10.39
CA GLN A 114 -11.24 -5.46 -9.95
C GLN A 114 -11.63 -4.78 -8.63
N ALA A 115 -10.72 -4.71 -7.68
CA ALA A 115 -10.96 -4.04 -6.41
C ALA A 115 -11.24 -2.55 -6.60
N ALA A 116 -10.51 -1.89 -7.50
CA ALA A 116 -10.73 -0.48 -7.82
C ALA A 116 -12.11 -0.26 -8.43
N THR A 117 -12.54 -1.12 -9.34
CA THR A 117 -13.88 -1.05 -9.92
C THR A 117 -14.95 -1.16 -8.85
N GLN A 118 -14.81 -2.09 -7.92
CA GLN A 118 -15.75 -2.26 -6.82
C GLN A 118 -15.78 -1.03 -5.90
N ALA A 119 -14.61 -0.47 -5.56
CA ALA A 119 -14.53 0.71 -4.71
C ALA A 119 -15.19 1.93 -5.39
N GLU A 120 -14.96 2.11 -6.69
CA GLU A 120 -15.58 3.19 -7.46
C GLU A 120 -17.10 3.05 -7.50
N LEU A 121 -17.60 1.85 -7.76
CA LEU A 121 -19.05 1.59 -7.78
C LEU A 121 -19.71 1.85 -6.42
N ARG A 122 -19.02 1.53 -5.33
CA ARG A 122 -19.51 1.80 -3.98
C ARG A 122 -19.30 3.25 -3.55
N ASN A 123 -18.57 4.02 -4.34
CA ASN A 123 -18.27 5.44 -4.08
C ASN A 123 -17.66 5.65 -2.70
N VAL A 124 -16.64 4.85 -2.36
CA VAL A 124 -15.96 4.91 -1.06
C VAL A 124 -14.60 5.58 -1.17
N GLY A 125 -14.15 6.17 -0.06
CA GLY A 125 -12.82 6.75 0.07
C GLY A 125 -12.58 7.87 -0.92
N LEU A 126 -11.46 7.79 -1.64
CA LEU A 126 -11.06 8.82 -2.61
C LEU A 126 -12.05 8.96 -3.79
N TRP A 127 -12.78 7.91 -4.11
CA TRP A 127 -13.76 7.94 -5.19
C TRP A 127 -14.95 8.87 -4.88
N GLN A 128 -15.24 9.04 -3.61
CA GLN A 128 -16.26 9.97 -3.14
C GLN A 128 -15.66 11.34 -2.81
N ALA A 129 -14.55 11.36 -2.08
CA ALA A 129 -13.97 12.59 -1.53
C ALA A 129 -13.24 13.44 -2.57
N CYS A 130 -12.69 12.83 -3.62
CA CYS A 130 -11.76 13.47 -4.55
C CYS A 130 -12.33 13.68 -5.96
N ARG A 131 -13.63 13.71 -6.08
CA ARG A 131 -14.29 13.95 -7.37
C ARG A 131 -14.30 15.41 -7.76
#